data_a77ee5d241877931415abde0e35eaf17
#
_entry.id   a77ee5d241877931415abde0e35eaf17
#
_cell.length_a   1.000
_cell.length_b   1.000
_cell.length_c   1.000
_cell.angle_alpha   90.00
_cell.angle_beta   90.00
_cell.angle_gamma   90.00
#
_symmetry.space_group_name_H-M   'P 1'
#
loop_
_entity.id
_entity.type
_entity.pdbx_description
1 polymer ?
#
loop_
_entity_poly.entity_id
_entity_poly.type
_entity_poly.pdbx_seq_one_letter_code
_entity_poly.pdbx_strand_id
1 'polypeptide(L)'
;MQRLSAIAVIIISLVLSPVFAFSEQAGIKNILITNNSRDLLIYFHVDGCFTPKIEEAVQSGISTTFIYKVALYHKSGDMLGAKVASREISHTIKYDPLKKDYTVTMSEKKEPFVTQDFKKAKDIMAKVEA
;
A
#
# COMPACT_ATOMS: atom_id res chain seq x y z
N MET A 1 -4.95 17.61 -52.76
CA MET A 1 -3.75 17.01 -52.11
C MET A 1 -3.27 17.73 -50.85
N GLN A 2 -3.33 19.07 -50.79
CA GLN A 2 -2.91 19.81 -49.57
C GLN A 2 -3.83 19.56 -48.34
N ARG A 3 -5.09 19.28 -48.52
CA ARG A 3 -6.04 19.01 -47.41
C ARG A 3 -5.84 17.63 -46.74
N LEU A 4 -5.41 16.64 -47.47
CA LEU A 4 -5.08 15.30 -46.94
C LEU A 4 -3.81 15.31 -46.07
N SER A 5 -2.83 16.12 -46.44
CA SER A 5 -1.59 16.29 -45.65
C SER A 5 -1.85 16.94 -44.27
N ALA A 6 -2.76 17.94 -44.23
CA ALA A 6 -3.16 18.61 -42.98
C ALA A 6 -3.89 17.64 -42.03
N ILE A 7 -4.75 16.79 -42.54
CA ILE A 7 -5.49 15.79 -41.74
C ILE A 7 -4.52 14.74 -41.22
N ALA A 8 -3.56 14.26 -42.03
CA ALA A 8 -2.53 13.29 -41.60
C ALA A 8 -1.65 13.86 -40.46
N VAL A 9 -1.28 15.13 -40.52
CA VAL A 9 -0.49 15.79 -39.46
C VAL A 9 -1.29 15.92 -38.18
N ILE A 10 -2.58 16.21 -38.23
CA ILE A 10 -3.46 16.29 -37.06
C ILE A 10 -3.64 14.91 -36.40
N ILE A 11 -3.81 13.86 -37.18
CA ILE A 11 -3.95 12.48 -36.67
C ILE A 11 -2.62 12.03 -35.99
N ILE A 12 -1.48 12.33 -36.58
CA ILE A 12 -0.18 11.99 -35.99
C ILE A 12 0.07 12.77 -34.70
N SER A 13 -0.37 14.02 -34.62
CA SER A 13 -0.27 14.83 -33.40
C SER A 13 -1.11 14.28 -32.25
N LEU A 14 -2.26 13.68 -32.56
CA LEU A 14 -3.15 13.07 -31.54
C LEU A 14 -2.60 11.77 -30.97
N VAL A 15 -1.79 11.04 -31.74
CA VAL A 15 -1.18 9.75 -31.31
C VAL A 15 0.06 9.96 -30.45
N LEU A 16 0.70 11.13 -30.54
CA LEU A 16 1.90 11.49 -29.76
C LEU A 16 1.61 12.21 -28.43
N SER A 17 0.37 12.23 -27.98
CA SER A 17 0.06 12.78 -26.66
C SER A 17 0.74 11.94 -25.59
N PRO A 18 1.70 12.48 -24.79
CA PRO A 18 2.31 11.73 -23.72
C PRO A 18 1.21 11.44 -22.69
N VAL A 19 0.89 10.17 -22.54
CA VAL A 19 0.08 9.72 -21.41
C VAL A 19 0.93 9.89 -20.17
N PHE A 20 0.75 10.96 -19.44
CA PHE A 20 1.32 11.12 -18.11
C PHE A 20 0.64 10.07 -17.22
N ALA A 21 1.27 8.92 -17.07
CA ALA A 21 0.91 7.97 -16.04
C ALA A 21 1.30 8.59 -14.69
N PHE A 22 0.34 9.15 -13.97
CA PHE A 22 0.51 9.47 -12.57
C PHE A 22 0.63 8.15 -11.81
N SER A 23 1.86 7.76 -11.51
CA SER A 23 2.14 6.69 -10.57
C SER A 23 1.90 7.25 -9.18
N GLU A 24 0.78 6.88 -8.57
CA GLU A 24 0.52 7.16 -7.17
C GLU A 24 1.49 6.32 -6.34
N GLN A 25 2.50 6.97 -5.78
CA GLN A 25 3.47 6.31 -4.93
C GLN A 25 2.90 6.15 -3.53
N ALA A 26 2.99 4.93 -2.98
CA ALA A 26 2.69 4.68 -1.58
C ALA A 26 3.66 5.46 -0.69
N GLY A 27 3.13 6.15 0.32
CA GLY A 27 3.91 6.96 1.25
C GLY A 27 3.60 6.59 2.70
N ILE A 28 4.64 6.53 3.54
CA ILE A 28 4.49 6.29 4.98
C ILE A 28 4.23 7.62 5.68
N LYS A 29 3.17 7.67 6.49
CA LYS A 29 2.79 8.84 7.27
C LYS A 29 2.57 8.48 8.75
N ASN A 30 2.58 9.51 9.59
CA ASN A 30 2.25 9.41 11.01
C ASN A 30 3.10 8.37 11.75
N ILE A 31 4.40 8.36 11.50
CA ILE A 31 5.32 7.46 12.18
C ILE A 31 5.44 7.88 13.64
N LEU A 32 5.06 7.00 14.54
CA LEU A 32 5.26 7.15 15.97
C LEU A 32 6.07 5.96 16.48
N ILE A 33 7.17 6.26 17.14
CA ILE A 33 8.01 5.26 17.79
C ILE A 33 7.99 5.56 19.29
N THR A 34 7.61 4.57 20.07
CA THR A 34 7.61 4.63 21.52
C THR A 34 8.26 3.39 22.10
N ASN A 35 8.66 3.44 23.34
CA ASN A 35 9.21 2.29 24.05
C ASN A 35 8.48 2.06 25.36
N ASN A 36 8.38 0.80 25.72
CA ASN A 36 8.14 0.39 27.09
C ASN A 36 9.46 -0.19 27.65
N SER A 37 9.43 -0.69 28.87
CA SER A 37 10.63 -1.21 29.54
C SER A 37 11.31 -2.40 28.83
N ARG A 38 10.68 -3.02 27.84
CA ARG A 38 11.14 -4.25 27.18
C ARG A 38 11.16 -4.15 25.65
N ASP A 39 10.22 -3.39 25.06
CA ASP A 39 9.94 -3.42 23.64
C ASP A 39 9.94 -2.03 23.03
N LEU A 40 10.37 -1.94 21.79
CA LEU A 40 10.18 -0.79 20.92
C LEU A 40 8.90 -0.99 20.12
N LEU A 41 7.96 -0.05 20.26
CA LEU A 41 6.68 -0.08 19.57
C LEU A 41 6.70 0.92 18.41
N ILE A 42 6.25 0.47 17.27
CA ILE A 42 6.17 1.29 16.06
C ILE A 42 4.74 1.35 15.53
N TYR A 43 4.31 2.55 15.22
CA TYR A 43 3.00 2.84 14.61
C TYR A 43 3.21 3.66 13.36
N PHE A 44 2.57 3.29 12.29
CA PHE A 44 2.58 4.09 11.06
C PHE A 44 1.37 3.78 10.18
N HIS A 45 1.09 4.68 9.26
CA HIS A 45 0.06 4.54 8.24
C HIS A 45 0.67 4.67 6.86
N VAL A 46 0.20 3.86 5.91
CA VAL A 46 0.65 3.90 4.51
C VAL A 46 -0.45 4.44 3.63
N ASP A 47 -0.25 5.61 3.05
CA ASP A 47 -1.14 6.19 2.06
C ASP A 47 -0.81 5.67 0.66
N GLY A 48 -1.83 5.58 -0.20
CA GLY A 48 -1.66 5.25 -1.62
C GLY A 48 -1.27 3.79 -1.89
N CYS A 49 -1.40 2.88 -0.91
CA CYS A 49 -1.09 1.47 -1.11
C CYS A 49 -2.18 0.70 -1.86
N PHE A 50 -3.43 1.19 -1.88
CA PHE A 50 -4.51 0.62 -2.66
C PHE A 50 -4.65 1.33 -4.00
N THR A 51 -4.04 0.78 -5.02
CA THR A 51 -4.26 1.22 -6.41
C THR A 51 -5.61 0.70 -6.91
N PRO A 52 -6.22 1.30 -7.96
CA PRO A 52 -7.46 0.79 -8.54
C PRO A 52 -7.38 -0.69 -8.94
N LYS A 53 -6.22 -1.14 -9.42
CA LYS A 53 -5.96 -2.53 -9.79
C LYS A 53 -5.97 -3.49 -8.59
N ILE A 54 -5.41 -3.07 -7.46
CA ILE A 54 -5.44 -3.83 -6.20
C ILE A 54 -6.87 -3.88 -5.65
N GLU A 55 -7.60 -2.78 -5.67
CA GLU A 55 -8.99 -2.74 -5.24
C GLU A 55 -9.88 -3.68 -6.07
N GLU A 56 -9.71 -3.68 -7.38
CA GLU A 56 -10.40 -4.60 -8.28
C GLU A 56 -10.08 -6.06 -7.96
N ALA A 57 -8.83 -6.39 -7.72
CA ALA A 57 -8.40 -7.74 -7.35
C ALA A 57 -9.06 -8.20 -6.03
N VAL A 58 -9.06 -7.35 -5.00
CA VAL A 58 -9.71 -7.65 -3.72
C VAL A 58 -11.21 -7.86 -3.89
N GLN A 59 -11.89 -6.98 -4.61
CA GLN A 59 -13.34 -7.07 -4.84
C GLN A 59 -13.72 -8.28 -5.69
N SER A 60 -12.80 -8.79 -6.51
CA SER A 60 -12.95 -10.03 -7.26
C SER A 60 -12.72 -11.30 -6.43
N GLY A 61 -12.44 -11.17 -5.14
CA GLY A 61 -12.21 -12.27 -4.21
C GLY A 61 -10.77 -12.77 -4.17
N ILE A 62 -9.84 -12.06 -4.80
CA ILE A 62 -8.41 -12.40 -4.76
C ILE A 62 -7.84 -11.97 -3.41
N SER A 63 -7.27 -12.92 -2.66
CA SER A 63 -6.56 -12.64 -1.41
C SER A 63 -5.32 -11.81 -1.70
N THR A 64 -5.21 -10.65 -1.04
CA THR A 64 -4.10 -9.70 -1.27
C THR A 64 -3.35 -9.46 0.01
N THR A 65 -2.02 -9.59 -0.04
CA THR A 65 -1.15 -9.44 1.13
C THR A 65 -0.19 -8.27 0.93
N PHE A 66 -0.14 -7.38 1.93
CA PHE A 66 0.90 -6.36 2.06
C PHE A 66 1.94 -6.82 3.06
N ILE A 67 3.21 -6.64 2.71
CA ILE A 67 4.34 -6.97 3.57
C ILE A 67 5.07 -5.68 3.92
N TYR A 68 5.15 -5.40 5.21
CA TYR A 68 5.85 -4.25 5.77
C TYR A 68 7.16 -4.74 6.40
N LYS A 69 8.27 -4.26 5.88
CA LYS A 69 9.61 -4.57 6.40
C LYS A 69 10.12 -3.40 7.23
N VAL A 70 10.31 -3.65 8.51
CA VAL A 70 10.84 -2.67 9.46
C VAL A 70 12.23 -3.11 9.88
N ALA A 71 13.20 -2.20 9.80
CA ALA A 71 14.56 -2.47 10.25
C ALA A 71 15.05 -1.32 11.12
N LEU A 72 15.70 -1.67 12.21
CA LEU A 72 16.35 -0.75 13.13
C LEU A 72 17.86 -0.79 12.91
N TYR A 73 18.45 0.38 12.74
CA TYR A 73 19.89 0.54 12.56
C TYR A 73 20.48 1.40 13.67
N HIS A 74 21.70 1.08 14.07
CA HIS A 74 22.47 1.98 14.91
C HIS A 74 22.92 3.19 14.10
N LYS A 75 22.69 4.39 14.61
CA LYS A 75 23.18 5.62 13.98
C LYS A 75 24.56 5.97 14.55
N SER A 76 25.56 6.08 13.69
CA SER A 76 26.91 6.53 14.05
C SER A 76 27.25 7.79 13.24
N GLY A 77 27.09 8.97 13.85
CA GLY A 77 27.22 10.25 13.15
C GLY A 77 26.15 10.41 12.05
N ASP A 78 26.58 10.73 10.83
CA ASP A 78 25.70 10.86 9.65
C ASP A 78 25.56 9.55 8.85
N MET A 79 26.19 8.47 9.27
CA MET A 79 26.15 7.18 8.58
C MET A 79 25.23 6.19 9.30
N LEU A 80 24.52 5.37 8.49
CA LEU A 80 23.84 4.18 8.98
C LEU A 80 24.89 3.14 9.35
N GLY A 81 24.89 2.74 10.62
CA GLY A 81 25.74 1.68 11.14
C GLY A 81 25.13 0.28 10.96
N ALA A 82 25.46 -0.62 11.89
CA ALA A 82 24.98 -2.01 11.86
C ALA A 82 23.47 -2.09 12.09
N LYS A 83 22.82 -3.04 11.41
CA LYS A 83 21.42 -3.40 11.66
C LYS A 83 21.29 -4.06 13.03
N VAL A 84 20.46 -3.49 13.89
CA VAL A 84 20.23 -3.96 15.25
C VAL A 84 19.12 -5.00 15.30
N ALA A 85 18.03 -4.74 14.58
CA ALA A 85 16.86 -5.62 14.54
C ALA A 85 16.10 -5.41 13.23
N SER A 86 15.32 -6.42 12.85
CA SER A 86 14.37 -6.31 11.76
C SER A 86 13.12 -7.13 12.04
N ARG A 87 11.97 -6.67 11.55
CA ARG A 87 10.70 -7.37 11.66
C ARG A 87 9.95 -7.27 10.34
N GLU A 88 9.31 -8.34 9.96
CA GLU A 88 8.37 -8.38 8.84
C GLU A 88 6.96 -8.53 9.40
N ILE A 89 6.06 -7.67 8.92
CA ILE A 89 4.66 -7.63 9.30
C ILE A 89 3.84 -7.84 8.05
N SER A 90 2.86 -8.72 8.08
CA SER A 90 2.01 -9.00 6.94
C SER A 90 0.54 -8.76 7.28
N HIS A 91 -0.14 -8.02 6.41
CA HIS A 91 -1.58 -7.83 6.44
C HIS A 91 -2.20 -8.44 5.19
N THR A 92 -3.17 -9.31 5.35
CA THR A 92 -3.87 -9.97 4.24
C THR A 92 -5.34 -9.62 4.29
N ILE A 93 -5.88 -9.14 3.17
CA ILE A 93 -7.31 -8.88 2.99
C ILE A 93 -7.92 -9.91 2.05
N LYS A 94 -9.09 -10.43 2.42
CA LYS A 94 -9.90 -11.32 1.59
C LYS A 94 -11.36 -10.91 1.64
N TYR A 95 -11.98 -10.81 0.47
CA TYR A 95 -13.41 -10.57 0.33
C TYR A 95 -14.16 -11.89 0.13
N ASP A 96 -15.24 -12.09 0.90
CA ASP A 96 -16.17 -13.20 0.72
C ASP A 96 -17.44 -12.68 0.04
N PRO A 97 -17.71 -13.03 -1.23
CA PRO A 97 -18.88 -12.54 -1.96
C PRO A 97 -20.21 -13.11 -1.45
N LEU A 98 -20.20 -14.24 -0.74
CA LEU A 98 -21.41 -14.85 -0.17
C LEU A 98 -21.83 -14.12 1.09
N LYS A 99 -20.88 -13.83 1.97
CA LYS A 99 -21.12 -13.09 3.22
C LYS A 99 -21.09 -11.58 3.01
N LYS A 100 -20.57 -11.12 1.89
CA LYS A 100 -20.33 -9.70 1.56
C LYS A 100 -19.51 -8.99 2.62
N ASP A 101 -18.50 -9.66 3.14
CA ASP A 101 -17.58 -9.12 4.13
C ASP A 101 -16.11 -9.23 3.70
N TYR A 102 -15.29 -8.41 4.34
CA TYR A 102 -13.84 -8.37 4.20
C TYR A 102 -13.22 -8.89 5.48
N THR A 103 -12.34 -9.85 5.39
CA THR A 103 -11.53 -10.33 6.50
C THR A 103 -10.10 -9.81 6.32
N VAL A 104 -9.60 -9.09 7.32
CA VAL A 104 -8.21 -8.62 7.39
C VAL A 104 -7.49 -9.39 8.47
N THR A 105 -6.47 -10.13 8.07
CA THR A 105 -5.59 -10.88 8.97
C THR A 105 -4.25 -10.15 9.09
N MET A 106 -3.82 -9.90 10.31
CA MET A 106 -2.59 -9.16 10.63
C MET A 106 -1.66 -10.05 11.44
N SER A 107 -0.40 -10.17 11.02
CA SER A 107 0.58 -11.06 11.68
C SER A 107 0.89 -10.69 13.13
N GLU A 108 0.74 -9.41 13.48
CA GLU A 108 0.96 -8.89 14.83
C GLU A 108 -0.26 -8.99 15.75
N LYS A 109 -1.41 -9.42 15.24
CA LYS A 109 -2.66 -9.58 15.99
C LYS A 109 -3.15 -11.02 15.94
N LYS A 110 -3.71 -11.50 17.03
CA LYS A 110 -4.19 -12.88 17.13
C LYS A 110 -5.49 -13.12 16.39
N GLU A 111 -6.37 -12.11 16.36
CA GLU A 111 -7.70 -12.22 15.79
C GLU A 111 -7.81 -11.41 14.51
N PRO A 112 -8.48 -11.94 13.47
CA PRO A 112 -8.74 -11.19 12.26
C PRO A 112 -9.78 -10.09 12.51
N PHE A 113 -9.73 -9.04 11.73
CA PHE A 113 -10.74 -7.99 11.68
C PHE A 113 -11.70 -8.27 10.53
N VAL A 114 -13.00 -8.30 10.82
CA VAL A 114 -14.04 -8.55 9.82
C VAL A 114 -14.98 -7.36 9.72
N THR A 115 -15.27 -6.91 8.51
CA THR A 115 -16.17 -5.78 8.25
C THR A 115 -16.81 -5.89 6.88
N GLN A 116 -18.01 -5.34 6.73
CA GLN A 116 -18.67 -5.16 5.44
C GLN A 116 -18.27 -3.85 4.73
N ASP A 117 -17.58 -2.97 5.44
CA ASP A 117 -17.12 -1.68 4.93
C ASP A 117 -15.72 -1.80 4.33
N PHE A 118 -15.62 -1.70 3.01
CA PHE A 118 -14.34 -1.78 2.30
C PHE A 118 -13.38 -0.66 2.69
N LYS A 119 -13.88 0.53 2.96
CA LYS A 119 -13.04 1.65 3.39
C LYS A 119 -12.37 1.36 4.73
N LYS A 120 -13.11 0.80 5.68
CA LYS A 120 -12.55 0.35 6.97
C LYS A 120 -11.53 -0.77 6.79
N ALA A 121 -11.82 -1.75 5.94
CA ALA A 121 -10.89 -2.83 5.64
C ALA A 121 -9.58 -2.30 5.06
N LYS A 122 -9.63 -1.36 4.11
CA LYS A 122 -8.45 -0.70 3.55
C LYS A 122 -7.65 0.08 4.58
N ASP A 123 -8.33 0.79 5.48
CA ASP A 123 -7.67 1.55 6.55
C ASP A 123 -6.90 0.63 7.51
N ILE A 124 -7.51 -0.47 7.91
CA ILE A 124 -6.86 -1.49 8.75
C ILE A 124 -5.67 -2.13 8.03
N MET A 125 -5.78 -2.42 6.74
CA MET A 125 -4.67 -2.94 5.94
C MET A 125 -3.48 -1.99 5.89
N ALA A 126 -3.74 -0.68 5.86
CA ALA A 126 -2.73 0.36 5.72
C ALA A 126 -2.11 0.82 7.05
N LYS A 127 -2.66 0.39 8.19
CA LYS A 127 -2.24 0.80 9.52
C LYS A 127 -1.45 -0.30 10.22
N VAL A 128 -0.23 0.00 10.61
CA VAL A 128 0.65 -0.93 11.35
C VAL A 128 0.81 -0.47 12.79
N GLU A 129 0.59 -1.39 13.71
CA GLU A 129 0.75 -1.24 15.16
C GLU A 129 1.54 -2.44 15.69
N ALA A 130 2.85 -2.32 15.75
CA ALA A 130 3.74 -3.44 16.08
C ALA A 130 4.75 -3.10 17.19
#